data_a1a6342822e5628da74c670ece0b8dcd
#
_entry.id   a1a6342822e5628da74c670ece0b8dcd
#
_cell.length_a   1.000
_cell.length_b   1.000
_cell.length_c   1.000
_cell.angle_alpha   90.00
_cell.angle_beta   90.00
_cell.angle_gamma   90.00
#
_symmetry.space_group_name_H-M   'P 1'
#
loop_
_entity.id
_entity.type
_entity.pdbx_description
1 polymer ?
#
loop_
_entity_poly.entity_id
_entity_poly.type
_entity_poly.pdbx_seq_one_letter_code
_entity_poly.pdbx_strand_id
1 'polypeptide(L)'
;MPARRAGDASDMFGNLEILPPDPILGVTAAFRRDTDPDKVDLGVGVYRDEYGNTPVPKAVRAAEQAVLAEQTTKVYVGPAGNLEFNERIVALALGPLAVQLKERIAAIQTVGGCGALRMGAELLHAAAPDAVVHVSDPTWANH
;
A
#
# COMPACT_ATOMS: atom_id res chain seq x y z
N MET A 1 17.92 46.82 -1.42
CA MET A 1 17.36 45.56 -0.90
C MET A 1 18.46 44.83 -0.16
N PRO A 2 18.36 44.54 1.13
CA PRO A 2 19.36 43.78 1.85
C PRO A 2 19.33 42.33 1.38
N ALA A 3 20.52 41.80 1.03
CA ALA A 3 20.73 40.41 0.67
C ALA A 3 20.28 39.49 1.82
N ARG A 4 19.38 38.52 1.56
CA ARG A 4 19.10 37.44 2.48
C ARG A 4 20.42 36.69 2.74
N ARG A 5 20.88 36.68 3.98
CA ARG A 5 21.93 35.76 4.45
C ARG A 5 21.49 34.34 4.13
N ALA A 6 22.34 33.60 3.41
CA ALA A 6 22.16 32.15 3.31
C ALA A 6 22.10 31.58 4.73
N GLY A 7 20.94 31.07 5.14
CA GLY A 7 20.80 30.35 6.39
C GLY A 7 21.76 29.17 6.39
N ASP A 8 22.36 28.93 7.53
CA ASP A 8 23.28 27.81 7.74
C ASP A 8 22.53 26.51 7.38
N ALA A 9 23.09 25.70 6.48
CA ALA A 9 22.47 24.43 6.05
C ALA A 9 22.28 23.44 7.23
N SER A 10 22.94 23.67 8.37
CA SER A 10 22.77 22.91 9.61
C SER A 10 21.39 23.11 10.25
N ASP A 11 20.67 24.19 9.92
CA ASP A 11 19.37 24.53 10.53
C ASP A 11 18.16 24.11 9.69
N MET A 12 18.38 23.58 8.47
CA MET A 12 17.28 23.20 7.58
C MET A 12 16.41 22.08 8.16
N PHE A 13 16.98 21.21 8.96
CA PHE A 13 16.29 20.09 9.63
C PHE A 13 16.09 20.31 11.13
N GLY A 14 16.50 21.46 11.67
CA GLY A 14 16.41 21.76 13.10
C GLY A 14 14.99 21.84 13.64
N ASN A 15 13.99 22.03 12.77
CA ASN A 15 12.58 22.06 13.11
C ASN A 15 11.88 20.69 13.01
N LEU A 16 12.61 19.62 12.65
CA LEU A 16 12.04 18.28 12.60
C LEU A 16 11.95 17.70 14.02
N GLU A 17 10.76 17.30 14.41
CA GLU A 17 10.55 16.56 15.63
C GLU A 17 10.94 15.09 15.46
N ILE A 18 11.54 14.51 16.50
CA ILE A 18 11.81 13.07 16.55
C ILE A 18 10.46 12.35 16.70
N LEU A 19 10.06 11.62 15.69
CA LEU A 19 8.86 10.81 15.74
C LEU A 19 9.02 9.66 16.74
N PRO A 20 7.92 9.26 17.44
CA PRO A 20 7.93 8.08 18.27
C PRO A 20 8.26 6.83 17.41
N PRO A 21 8.80 5.76 18.04
CA PRO A 21 9.01 4.49 17.36
C PRO A 21 7.72 4.00 16.69
N ASP A 22 7.87 3.38 15.51
CA ASP A 22 6.74 2.77 14.80
C ASP A 22 6.03 1.74 15.70
N PRO A 23 4.72 1.90 15.95
CA PRO A 23 3.99 1.02 16.88
C PRO A 23 3.95 -0.44 16.40
N ILE A 24 3.91 -0.69 15.09
CA ILE A 24 3.88 -2.04 14.52
C ILE A 24 5.22 -2.74 14.70
N LEU A 25 6.33 -2.04 14.42
CA LEU A 25 7.68 -2.58 14.65
C LEU A 25 7.94 -2.82 16.14
N GLY A 26 7.38 -1.98 17.02
CA GLY A 26 7.44 -2.16 18.47
C GLY A 26 6.77 -3.45 18.92
N VAL A 27 5.57 -3.77 18.40
CA VAL A 27 4.86 -5.02 18.69
C VAL A 27 5.63 -6.23 18.18
N THR A 28 6.17 -6.18 16.96
CA THR A 28 7.02 -7.25 16.41
C THR A 28 8.25 -7.51 17.26
N ALA A 29 8.90 -6.46 17.76
CA ALA A 29 10.05 -6.58 18.63
C ALA A 29 9.68 -7.17 20.01
N ALA A 30 8.52 -6.81 20.55
CA ALA A 30 7.97 -7.40 21.78
C ALA A 30 7.68 -8.89 21.60
N PHE A 31 6.99 -9.28 20.53
CA PHE A 31 6.72 -10.67 20.19
C PHE A 31 7.99 -11.51 20.10
N ARG A 32 9.05 -11.00 19.46
CA ARG A 32 10.34 -11.72 19.37
C ARG A 32 11.01 -11.95 20.71
N ARG A 33 10.83 -11.04 21.67
CA ARG A 33 11.43 -11.14 23.02
C ARG A 33 10.59 -12.00 23.97
N ASP A 34 9.33 -12.16 23.69
CA ASP A 34 8.46 -13.02 24.49
C ASP A 34 8.90 -14.47 24.37
N THR A 35 8.98 -15.19 25.47
CA THR A 35 9.42 -16.58 25.54
C THR A 35 8.25 -17.56 25.72
N ASP A 36 7.01 -17.06 25.76
CA ASP A 36 5.83 -17.91 25.85
C ASP A 36 5.71 -18.80 24.60
N PRO A 37 5.67 -20.14 24.74
CA PRO A 37 5.54 -21.06 23.62
C PRO A 37 4.19 -20.95 22.91
N ASP A 38 3.14 -20.48 23.60
CA ASP A 38 1.79 -20.38 23.09
C ASP A 38 1.47 -19.00 22.48
N LYS A 39 2.48 -18.12 22.38
CA LYS A 39 2.32 -16.79 21.80
C LYS A 39 1.89 -16.83 20.34
N VAL A 40 1.04 -15.88 19.93
CA VAL A 40 0.56 -15.72 18.57
C VAL A 40 0.92 -14.31 18.06
N ASP A 41 1.55 -14.24 16.87
CA ASP A 41 1.89 -12.97 16.25
C ASP A 41 0.71 -12.42 15.43
N LEU A 42 0.06 -11.40 15.97
CA LEU A 42 -1.02 -10.65 15.32
C LEU A 42 -0.59 -9.22 14.95
N GLY A 43 0.69 -8.91 15.05
CA GLY A 43 1.22 -7.55 14.83
C GLY A 43 1.17 -7.08 13.37
N VAL A 44 1.24 -8.00 12.42
CA VAL A 44 1.18 -7.70 10.98
C VAL A 44 0.18 -8.61 10.29
N GLY A 45 -0.70 -8.03 9.48
CA GLY A 45 -1.70 -8.75 8.67
C GLY A 45 -1.05 -9.50 7.50
N VAL A 46 -0.37 -10.60 7.77
CA VAL A 46 0.28 -11.48 6.80
C VAL A 46 -0.16 -12.92 7.03
N TYR A 47 -0.36 -13.68 5.93
CA TYR A 47 -0.63 -15.11 6.04
C TYR A 47 0.58 -15.83 6.64
N ARG A 48 0.30 -16.71 7.62
CA ARG A 48 1.29 -17.62 8.19
C ARG A 48 0.75 -19.06 8.12
N ASP A 49 1.64 -19.98 7.78
CA ASP A 49 1.32 -21.42 7.87
C ASP A 49 1.38 -21.91 9.33
N GLU A 50 1.10 -23.19 9.52
CA GLU A 50 1.13 -23.87 10.83
C GLU A 50 2.50 -23.85 11.51
N TYR A 51 3.57 -23.57 10.77
CA TYR A 51 4.94 -23.42 11.29
C TYR A 51 5.35 -21.95 11.48
N GLY A 52 4.44 -21.00 11.27
CA GLY A 52 4.70 -19.57 11.37
C GLY A 52 5.42 -18.95 10.17
N ASN A 53 5.61 -19.68 9.08
CA ASN A 53 6.24 -19.17 7.87
C ASN A 53 5.24 -18.44 6.99
N THR A 54 5.75 -17.53 6.17
CA THR A 54 4.99 -16.85 5.11
C THR A 54 5.48 -17.38 3.75
N PRO A 55 4.90 -18.48 3.25
CA PRO A 55 5.35 -19.08 2.00
C PRO A 55 4.93 -18.23 0.80
N VAL A 56 5.78 -18.20 -0.23
CA VAL A 56 5.40 -17.63 -1.52
C VAL A 56 4.46 -18.61 -2.22
N PRO A 57 3.21 -18.22 -2.57
CA PRO A 57 2.28 -19.08 -3.27
C PRO A 57 2.86 -19.60 -4.59
N LYS A 58 2.54 -20.87 -4.94
CA LYS A 58 3.04 -21.49 -6.19
C LYS A 58 2.63 -20.68 -7.44
N ALA A 59 1.42 -20.12 -7.44
CA ALA A 59 0.93 -19.27 -8.53
C ALA A 59 1.77 -18.00 -8.69
N VAL A 60 2.21 -17.38 -7.58
CA VAL A 60 3.09 -16.20 -7.62
C VAL A 60 4.44 -16.55 -8.22
N ARG A 61 5.06 -17.67 -7.79
CA ARG A 61 6.34 -18.11 -8.37
C ARG A 61 6.24 -18.40 -9.86
N ALA A 62 5.16 -19.04 -10.29
CA ALA A 62 4.93 -19.30 -11.71
C ALA A 62 4.74 -18.01 -12.51
N ALA A 63 4.00 -17.04 -11.97
CA ALA A 63 3.80 -15.74 -12.59
C ALA A 63 5.10 -14.94 -12.69
N GLU A 64 5.94 -14.93 -11.65
CA GLU A 64 7.26 -14.28 -11.67
C GLU A 64 8.16 -14.85 -12.78
N GLN A 65 8.19 -16.19 -12.93
CA GLN A 65 8.94 -16.85 -13.99
C GLN A 65 8.41 -16.50 -15.38
N ALA A 66 7.09 -16.47 -15.56
CA ALA A 66 6.46 -16.09 -16.83
C ALA A 66 6.78 -14.63 -17.18
N VAL A 67 6.63 -13.71 -16.23
CA VAL A 67 6.96 -12.29 -16.45
C VAL A 67 8.44 -12.14 -16.82
N LEU A 68 9.36 -12.85 -16.15
CA LEU A 68 10.78 -12.79 -16.45
C LEU A 68 11.09 -13.31 -17.88
N ALA A 69 10.39 -14.35 -18.33
CA ALA A 69 10.62 -14.95 -19.64
C ALA A 69 9.97 -14.14 -20.78
N GLU A 70 8.83 -13.54 -20.55
CA GLU A 70 7.99 -12.91 -21.59
C GLU A 70 8.20 -11.40 -21.70
N GLN A 71 8.65 -10.74 -20.62
CA GLN A 71 8.81 -9.29 -20.61
C GLN A 71 10.02 -8.85 -21.45
N THR A 72 9.75 -8.19 -22.55
CA THR A 72 10.77 -7.71 -23.50
C THR A 72 11.15 -6.24 -23.31
N THR A 73 10.43 -5.50 -22.47
CA THR A 73 10.63 -4.06 -22.31
C THR A 73 10.34 -3.60 -20.87
N LYS A 74 10.98 -2.50 -20.49
CA LYS A 74 10.78 -1.79 -19.21
C LYS A 74 10.36 -0.32 -19.45
N VAL A 75 9.71 -0.03 -20.57
CA VAL A 75 9.19 1.31 -20.84
C VAL A 75 8.12 1.73 -19.81
N TYR A 76 7.92 3.02 -19.70
CA TYR A 76 6.84 3.57 -18.89
C TYR A 76 5.48 3.07 -19.36
N VAL A 77 4.61 2.76 -18.41
CA VAL A 77 3.17 2.51 -18.67
C VAL A 77 2.41 3.84 -18.63
N GLY A 78 1.20 3.85 -19.20
CA GLY A 78 0.32 5.02 -19.15
C GLY A 78 -0.16 5.36 -17.73
N PRO A 79 -0.84 6.50 -17.53
CA PRO A 79 -1.30 6.95 -16.21
C PRO A 79 -2.22 5.97 -15.48
N ALA A 80 -2.95 5.12 -16.20
CA ALA A 80 -3.79 4.07 -15.63
C ALA A 80 -3.00 2.83 -15.18
N GLY A 81 -1.70 2.77 -15.45
CA GLY A 81 -0.88 1.60 -15.17
C GLY A 81 -1.04 0.50 -16.22
N ASN A 82 -0.86 -0.76 -15.82
CA ASN A 82 -1.05 -1.91 -16.69
C ASN A 82 -2.54 -2.21 -16.86
N LEU A 83 -3.06 -2.07 -18.09
CA LEU A 83 -4.48 -2.23 -18.38
C LEU A 83 -4.96 -3.66 -18.18
N GLU A 84 -4.16 -4.65 -18.54
CA GLU A 84 -4.51 -6.06 -18.30
C GLU A 84 -4.60 -6.36 -16.80
N PHE A 85 -3.68 -5.83 -16.00
CA PHE A 85 -3.79 -5.91 -14.53
C PHE A 85 -5.12 -5.32 -14.06
N ASN A 86 -5.50 -4.14 -14.54
CA ASN A 86 -6.75 -3.48 -14.15
C ASN A 86 -7.98 -4.34 -14.48
N GLU A 87 -8.03 -4.94 -15.66
CA GLU A 87 -9.12 -5.84 -16.06
C GLU A 87 -9.18 -7.08 -15.16
N ARG A 88 -8.05 -7.73 -14.93
CA ARG A 88 -7.95 -8.94 -14.11
C ARG A 88 -8.32 -8.69 -12.65
N ILE A 89 -7.87 -7.58 -12.06
CA ILE A 89 -8.19 -7.28 -10.67
C ILE A 89 -9.65 -6.89 -10.48
N VAL A 90 -10.26 -6.21 -11.43
CA VAL A 90 -11.71 -5.92 -11.42
C VAL A 90 -12.51 -7.22 -11.47
N ALA A 91 -12.15 -8.14 -12.36
CA ALA A 91 -12.82 -9.44 -12.47
C ALA A 91 -12.65 -10.27 -11.17
N LEU A 92 -11.46 -10.26 -10.58
CA LEU A 92 -11.20 -10.98 -9.33
C LEU A 92 -11.97 -10.38 -8.15
N ALA A 93 -11.97 -9.05 -8.01
CA ALA A 93 -12.56 -8.37 -6.86
C ALA A 93 -14.09 -8.35 -6.89
N LEU A 94 -14.69 -8.22 -8.07
CA LEU A 94 -16.14 -8.06 -8.24
C LEU A 94 -16.84 -9.31 -8.74
N GLY A 95 -16.11 -10.31 -9.25
CA GLY A 95 -16.69 -11.54 -9.80
C GLY A 95 -17.77 -11.25 -10.85
N PRO A 96 -18.97 -11.87 -10.75
CA PRO A 96 -20.05 -11.64 -11.70
C PRO A 96 -20.53 -10.19 -11.81
N LEU A 97 -20.35 -9.39 -10.74
CA LEU A 97 -20.73 -7.97 -10.75
C LEU A 97 -19.87 -7.14 -11.69
N ALA A 98 -18.66 -7.56 -12.01
CA ALA A 98 -17.79 -6.88 -12.97
C ALA A 98 -18.46 -6.69 -14.33
N VAL A 99 -19.21 -7.70 -14.79
CA VAL A 99 -19.94 -7.65 -16.06
C VAL A 99 -21.14 -6.71 -15.97
N GLN A 100 -21.90 -6.81 -14.88
CA GLN A 100 -23.12 -6.01 -14.68
C GLN A 100 -22.82 -4.52 -14.53
N LEU A 101 -21.69 -4.20 -13.91
CA LEU A 101 -21.28 -2.84 -13.57
C LEU A 101 -20.24 -2.25 -14.54
N LYS A 102 -19.96 -2.91 -15.65
CA LYS A 102 -18.87 -2.56 -16.57
C LYS A 102 -18.80 -1.06 -16.89
N GLU A 103 -19.94 -0.44 -17.21
CA GLU A 103 -20.03 0.99 -17.56
C GLU A 103 -19.90 1.95 -16.35
N ARG A 104 -19.79 1.40 -15.14
CA ARG A 104 -19.69 2.14 -13.88
C ARG A 104 -18.37 1.92 -13.16
N ILE A 105 -17.45 1.16 -13.76
CA ILE A 105 -16.17 0.82 -13.16
C ILE A 105 -15.06 1.52 -13.93
N ALA A 106 -14.23 2.24 -13.19
CA ALA A 106 -12.91 2.67 -13.65
C ALA A 106 -11.86 2.07 -12.71
N ALA A 107 -10.78 1.54 -13.27
CA ALA A 107 -9.69 0.96 -12.50
C ALA A 107 -8.36 1.56 -12.93
N ILE A 108 -7.52 1.84 -11.97
CA ILE A 108 -6.14 2.30 -12.18
C ILE A 108 -5.21 1.48 -11.29
N GLN A 109 -4.03 1.18 -11.79
CA GLN A 109 -2.95 0.61 -11.00
C GLN A 109 -2.18 1.73 -10.29
N THR A 110 -1.91 1.54 -9.00
CA THR A 110 -1.19 2.50 -8.15
C THR A 110 0.01 1.84 -7.48
N VAL A 111 0.86 2.64 -6.83
CA VAL A 111 2.00 2.13 -6.05
C VAL A 111 1.49 1.63 -4.70
N GLY A 112 1.04 0.36 -4.68
CA GLY A 112 0.53 -0.30 -3.48
C GLY A 112 -0.74 0.34 -2.91
N GLY A 113 -1.13 -0.10 -1.71
CA GLY A 113 -2.34 0.38 -1.02
C GLY A 113 -2.27 1.85 -0.61
N CYS A 114 -1.11 2.34 -0.18
CA CYS A 114 -0.93 3.75 0.16
C CYS A 114 -1.13 4.67 -1.05
N GLY A 115 -0.62 4.27 -2.22
CA GLY A 115 -0.87 4.98 -3.47
C GLY A 115 -2.36 4.99 -3.84
N ALA A 116 -3.05 3.85 -3.64
CA ALA A 116 -4.49 3.75 -3.90
C ALA A 116 -5.31 4.66 -2.98
N LEU A 117 -5.00 4.68 -1.68
CA LEU A 117 -5.65 5.56 -0.71
C LEU A 117 -5.45 7.03 -1.06
N ARG A 118 -4.22 7.42 -1.38
CA ARG A 118 -3.92 8.80 -1.75
C ARG A 118 -4.69 9.23 -3.00
N MET A 119 -4.65 8.42 -4.07
CA MET A 119 -5.37 8.72 -5.32
C MET A 119 -6.88 8.74 -5.11
N GLY A 120 -7.41 7.83 -4.29
CA GLY A 120 -8.83 7.81 -3.94
C GLY A 120 -9.25 9.07 -3.18
N ALA A 121 -8.47 9.49 -2.19
CA ALA A 121 -8.74 10.69 -1.41
C ALA A 121 -8.69 11.96 -2.28
N GLU A 122 -7.70 12.09 -3.17
CA GLU A 122 -7.61 13.21 -4.11
C GLU A 122 -8.80 13.25 -5.08
N LEU A 123 -9.21 12.10 -5.60
CA LEU A 123 -10.38 12.00 -6.48
C LEU A 123 -11.67 12.42 -5.76
N LEU A 124 -11.88 11.93 -4.54
CA LEU A 124 -13.05 12.28 -3.73
C LEU A 124 -13.05 13.77 -3.40
N HIS A 125 -11.92 14.33 -2.99
CA HIS A 125 -11.80 15.76 -2.71
C HIS A 125 -12.06 16.62 -3.95
N ALA A 126 -11.53 16.22 -5.11
CA ALA A 126 -11.78 16.95 -6.36
C ALA A 126 -13.25 16.88 -6.81
N ALA A 127 -13.90 15.74 -6.59
CA ALA A 127 -15.33 15.55 -6.97
C ALA A 127 -16.31 16.17 -5.97
N ALA A 128 -16.00 16.12 -4.68
CA ALA A 128 -16.83 16.58 -3.58
C ALA A 128 -15.95 17.06 -2.41
N PRO A 129 -15.52 18.34 -2.41
CA PRO A 129 -14.57 18.87 -1.42
C PRO A 129 -15.03 18.73 0.04
N ASP A 130 -16.33 18.72 0.28
CA ASP A 130 -16.93 18.61 1.60
C ASP A 130 -17.31 17.16 1.99
N ALA A 131 -16.92 16.17 1.17
CA ALA A 131 -17.21 14.77 1.47
C ALA A 131 -16.49 14.30 2.73
N VAL A 132 -17.21 13.58 3.58
CA VAL A 132 -16.67 12.96 4.80
C VAL A 132 -16.34 11.50 4.52
N VAL A 133 -15.10 11.11 4.82
CA VAL A 133 -14.65 9.72 4.73
C VAL A 133 -14.69 9.10 6.12
N HIS A 134 -15.47 8.03 6.29
CA HIS A 134 -15.55 7.28 7.55
C HIS A 134 -14.55 6.14 7.54
N VAL A 135 -13.83 6.00 8.65
CA VAL A 135 -12.90 4.87 8.88
C VAL A 135 -13.26 4.18 10.19
N SER A 136 -12.88 2.93 10.35
CA SER A 136 -13.09 2.20 11.61
C SER A 136 -12.15 2.70 12.71
N ASP A 137 -12.52 2.47 13.98
CA ASP A 137 -11.63 2.68 15.11
C ASP A 137 -11.59 1.36 15.93
N PRO A 138 -10.45 0.68 16.01
CA PRO A 138 -9.17 1.01 15.38
C PRO A 138 -9.13 0.81 13.88
N THR A 139 -8.17 1.46 13.23
CA THR A 139 -7.92 1.32 11.80
C THR A 139 -6.41 1.33 11.51
N TRP A 140 -6.02 1.04 10.27
CA TRP A 140 -4.62 1.16 9.83
C TRP A 140 -4.18 2.63 9.84
N ALA A 141 -2.97 2.90 10.34
CA ALA A 141 -2.46 4.26 10.54
C ALA A 141 -2.38 5.12 9.25
N ASN A 142 -2.36 4.49 8.08
CA ASN A 142 -2.31 5.21 6.81
C ASN A 142 -3.70 5.61 6.26
N HIS A 143 -4.78 5.20 6.94
CA HIS A 143 -6.10 5.71 6.61
C HIS A 143 -6.27 7.13 7.13
#